data_b88b3b0be9c14e6eb439604fc99db802
#
_entry.id   b88b3b0be9c14e6eb439604fc99db802
#
_cell.length_a   1.000
_cell.length_b   1.000
_cell.length_c   1.000
_cell.angle_alpha   90.00
_cell.angle_beta   90.00
_cell.angle_gamma   90.00
#
_symmetry.space_group_name_H-M   'P 1'
#
loop_
_entity.id
_entity.type
_entity.pdbx_description
1 polymer ?
#
loop_
_entity_poly.entity_id
_entity_poly.type
_entity_poly.pdbx_seq_one_letter_code
_entity_poly.pdbx_strand_id
1 'polypeptide(L)'
;MNSMYLAVGYNCNHRCYFCPCGKKEGKAKAAPTEQMIEAIETGIQNNGIEYITLSGGEPILHPGFHDILEYCVSKKLCVTILSNGDILHKESNVHKYFDNIDPSYFNITTAIHSDQPELHDRVTGVKGSYCRTVKGLKNLIPLRIPFTVKQVISKWNYKRLPEFVDFVHREYGPFASLTLCGMDFCG
;
A
#
# COMPACT_ATOMS: atom_id res chain seq x y z
N MET A 1 18.19 -9.49 -10.26
CA MET A 1 17.28 -9.30 -9.11
C MET A 1 15.89 -9.71 -9.56
N ASN A 2 15.41 -10.82 -9.05
CA ASN A 2 14.15 -11.41 -9.52
C ASN A 2 13.00 -10.94 -8.64
N SER A 3 11.95 -10.39 -9.24
CA SER A 3 10.82 -9.84 -8.52
C SER A 3 9.49 -10.36 -9.04
N MET A 4 8.49 -10.44 -8.16
CA MET A 4 7.12 -10.81 -8.48
C MET A 4 6.17 -9.67 -8.11
N TYR A 5 5.18 -9.42 -8.95
CA TYR A 5 4.05 -8.54 -8.64
C TYR A 5 2.79 -9.39 -8.48
N LEU A 6 2.20 -9.39 -7.29
CA LEU A 6 1.03 -10.21 -6.96
C LEU A 6 -0.17 -9.33 -6.60
N ALA A 7 -1.21 -9.39 -7.43
CA ALA A 7 -2.50 -8.79 -7.11
C ALA A 7 -3.33 -9.78 -6.28
N VAL A 8 -3.44 -9.55 -4.98
CA VAL A 8 -4.14 -10.45 -4.04
C VAL A 8 -5.67 -10.36 -4.13
N GLY A 9 -6.18 -9.39 -4.86
CA GLY A 9 -7.61 -9.18 -5.12
C GLY A 9 -7.87 -7.78 -5.64
N TYR A 10 -9.12 -7.52 -6.05
CA TYR A 10 -9.49 -6.21 -6.62
C TYR A 10 -10.49 -5.42 -5.77
N ASN A 11 -10.88 -5.94 -4.61
CA ASN A 11 -11.68 -5.18 -3.65
C ASN A 11 -10.88 -3.99 -3.11
N CYS A 12 -11.48 -2.81 -3.07
CA CYS A 12 -10.88 -1.60 -2.54
C CYS A 12 -11.93 -0.75 -1.85
N ASN A 13 -11.56 -0.14 -0.73
CA ASN A 13 -12.38 0.83 -0.02
C ASN A 13 -12.22 2.27 -0.55
N HIS A 14 -11.35 2.48 -1.56
CA HIS A 14 -11.21 3.74 -2.29
C HIS A 14 -11.71 3.61 -3.74
N ARG A 15 -11.98 4.77 -4.37
CA ARG A 15 -12.45 4.89 -5.77
C ARG A 15 -11.61 5.93 -6.50
N CYS A 16 -10.28 5.76 -6.46
CA CYS A 16 -9.35 6.75 -6.97
C CYS A 16 -9.60 7.05 -8.45
N TYR A 17 -9.61 8.33 -8.79
CA TYR A 17 -9.94 8.86 -10.12
C TYR A 17 -9.13 8.21 -11.25
N PHE A 18 -7.85 7.94 -11.04
CA PHE A 18 -6.94 7.38 -12.04
C PHE A 18 -6.58 5.90 -11.77
N CYS A 19 -7.33 5.21 -10.91
CA CYS A 19 -7.00 3.85 -10.53
C CYS A 19 -7.25 2.87 -11.70
N PRO A 20 -6.21 2.15 -12.18
CA PRO A 20 -6.39 1.17 -13.24
C PRO A 20 -7.18 -0.06 -12.76
N CYS A 21 -7.18 -0.32 -11.44
CA CYS A 21 -7.90 -1.44 -10.84
C CYS A 21 -9.40 -1.17 -10.66
N GLY A 22 -9.83 0.09 -10.60
CA GLY A 22 -11.24 0.46 -10.37
C GLY A 22 -12.22 -0.09 -11.42
N LYS A 23 -11.75 -0.31 -12.65
CA LYS A 23 -12.55 -0.96 -13.70
C LYS A 23 -12.73 -2.47 -13.48
N LYS A 24 -11.95 -3.07 -12.58
CA LYS A 24 -11.97 -4.51 -12.26
C LYS A 24 -12.70 -4.81 -10.95
N GLU A 25 -13.11 -3.78 -10.19
CA GLU A 25 -13.85 -3.92 -8.94
C GLU A 25 -15.11 -4.79 -9.16
N GLY A 26 -15.31 -5.79 -8.30
CA GLY A 26 -16.44 -6.71 -8.37
C GLY A 26 -16.41 -7.73 -9.50
N LYS A 27 -15.41 -7.73 -10.38
CA LYS A 27 -15.30 -8.66 -11.50
C LYS A 27 -14.56 -9.95 -11.18
N ALA A 28 -13.69 -9.93 -10.18
CA ALA A 28 -12.98 -11.12 -9.74
C ALA A 28 -13.01 -11.19 -8.21
N LYS A 29 -13.46 -12.33 -7.68
CA LYS A 29 -13.30 -12.64 -6.27
C LYS A 29 -11.80 -12.73 -5.95
N ALA A 30 -11.40 -12.34 -4.75
CA ALA A 30 -10.06 -12.63 -4.27
C ALA A 30 -9.81 -14.13 -4.35
N ALA A 31 -8.65 -14.54 -4.84
CA ALA A 31 -8.30 -15.94 -4.84
C ALA A 31 -8.09 -16.41 -3.38
N PRO A 32 -8.29 -17.71 -3.08
CA PRO A 32 -8.01 -18.25 -1.76
C PRO A 32 -6.55 -18.02 -1.34
N THR A 33 -6.34 -17.89 -0.03
CA THR A 33 -5.00 -17.67 0.57
C THR A 33 -4.00 -18.72 0.11
N GLU A 34 -4.43 -19.99 0.06
CA GLU A 34 -3.61 -21.13 -0.34
C GLU A 34 -3.10 -20.99 -1.79
N GLN A 35 -3.95 -20.51 -2.69
CA GLN A 35 -3.54 -20.28 -4.09
C GLN A 35 -2.53 -19.13 -4.21
N MET A 36 -2.64 -18.10 -3.36
CA MET A 36 -1.65 -17.03 -3.32
C MET A 36 -0.30 -17.54 -2.82
N ILE A 37 -0.30 -18.36 -1.77
CA ILE A 37 0.91 -18.99 -1.23
C ILE A 37 1.54 -19.93 -2.26
N GLU A 38 0.76 -20.74 -2.96
CA GLU A 38 1.24 -21.62 -4.02
C GLU A 38 1.88 -20.86 -5.18
N ALA A 39 1.28 -19.72 -5.58
CA ALA A 39 1.85 -18.85 -6.61
C ALA A 39 3.19 -18.25 -6.18
N ILE A 40 3.31 -17.84 -4.91
CA ILE A 40 4.57 -17.33 -4.35
C ILE A 40 5.64 -18.43 -4.32
N GLU A 41 5.28 -19.62 -3.83
CA GLU A 41 6.20 -20.77 -3.79
C GLU A 41 6.70 -21.14 -5.20
N THR A 42 5.80 -21.16 -6.18
CA THR A 42 6.15 -21.38 -7.59
C THR A 42 7.13 -20.32 -8.09
N GLY A 43 6.90 -19.05 -7.73
CA GLY A 43 7.81 -17.95 -8.06
C GLY A 43 9.20 -18.13 -7.45
N ILE A 44 9.26 -18.59 -6.20
CA ILE A 44 10.55 -18.89 -5.52
C ILE A 44 11.27 -20.03 -6.24
N GLN A 45 10.59 -21.16 -6.48
CA GLN A 45 11.19 -22.37 -7.02
C GLN A 45 11.63 -22.22 -8.49
N ASN A 46 10.79 -21.61 -9.32
CA ASN A 46 11.04 -21.56 -10.75
C ASN A 46 11.84 -20.34 -11.18
N ASN A 47 11.72 -19.23 -10.45
CA ASN A 47 12.28 -17.93 -10.86
C ASN A 47 13.27 -17.36 -9.85
N GLY A 48 13.42 -17.97 -8.66
CA GLY A 48 14.32 -17.50 -7.62
C GLY A 48 14.00 -16.07 -7.20
N ILE A 49 12.71 -15.75 -6.98
CA ILE A 49 12.31 -14.39 -6.58
C ILE A 49 12.86 -14.06 -5.20
N GLU A 50 13.36 -12.85 -5.06
CA GLU A 50 13.86 -12.28 -3.81
C GLU A 50 12.97 -11.12 -3.32
N TYR A 51 12.20 -10.53 -4.23
CA TYR A 51 11.35 -9.38 -3.99
C TYR A 51 9.92 -9.68 -4.44
N ILE A 52 8.96 -9.27 -3.61
CA ILE A 52 7.54 -9.37 -3.98
C ILE A 52 6.80 -8.07 -3.67
N THR A 53 5.95 -7.65 -4.61
CA THR A 53 5.02 -6.55 -4.41
C THR A 53 3.61 -7.10 -4.26
N LEU A 54 3.02 -6.93 -3.07
CA LEU A 54 1.62 -7.24 -2.79
C LEU A 54 0.76 -6.02 -3.14
N SER A 55 -0.20 -6.20 -4.03
CA SER A 55 -1.02 -5.12 -4.59
C SER A 55 -2.42 -5.62 -4.98
N GLY A 56 -3.09 -4.88 -5.87
CA GLY A 56 -4.43 -5.17 -6.37
C GLY A 56 -5.35 -3.97 -6.20
N GLY A 57 -6.51 -4.17 -5.57
CA GLY A 57 -7.32 -3.08 -5.05
C GLY A 57 -6.69 -2.52 -3.77
N GLU A 58 -7.17 -2.98 -2.61
CA GLU A 58 -6.50 -2.78 -1.31
C GLU A 58 -6.08 -4.16 -0.78
N PRO A 59 -4.79 -4.49 -0.78
CA PRO A 59 -4.31 -5.82 -0.41
C PRO A 59 -4.65 -6.21 1.02
N ILE A 60 -4.64 -5.25 1.95
CA ILE A 60 -4.93 -5.52 3.37
C ILE A 60 -6.41 -5.93 3.59
N LEU A 61 -7.29 -5.70 2.63
CA LEU A 61 -8.69 -6.20 2.70
C LEU A 61 -8.81 -7.69 2.34
N HIS A 62 -7.74 -8.33 1.88
CA HIS A 62 -7.76 -9.77 1.64
C HIS A 62 -7.89 -10.53 2.97
N PRO A 63 -8.82 -11.48 3.13
CA PRO A 63 -9.03 -12.17 4.41
C PRO A 63 -7.77 -12.84 4.98
N GLY A 64 -6.94 -13.43 4.14
CA GLY A 64 -5.68 -14.07 4.50
C GLY A 64 -4.45 -13.18 4.29
N PHE A 65 -4.59 -11.84 4.33
CA PHE A 65 -3.45 -10.95 4.09
C PHE A 65 -2.30 -11.18 5.07
N HIS A 66 -2.62 -11.34 6.36
CA HIS A 66 -1.62 -11.61 7.40
C HIS A 66 -0.82 -12.89 7.07
N ASP A 67 -1.50 -13.98 6.75
CA ASP A 67 -0.89 -15.28 6.46
C ASP A 67 0.01 -15.22 5.21
N ILE A 68 -0.42 -14.47 4.18
CA ILE A 68 0.36 -14.25 2.95
C ILE A 68 1.64 -13.47 3.29
N LEU A 69 1.54 -12.39 4.07
CA LEU A 69 2.69 -11.58 4.47
C LEU A 69 3.66 -12.38 5.34
N GLU A 70 3.14 -13.08 6.35
CA GLU A 70 3.92 -13.95 7.23
C GLU A 70 4.68 -15.01 6.41
N TYR A 71 3.99 -15.64 5.46
CA TYR A 71 4.63 -16.62 4.56
C TYR A 71 5.78 -15.99 3.77
N CYS A 72 5.58 -14.83 3.15
CA CYS A 72 6.63 -14.13 2.42
C CYS A 72 7.86 -13.85 3.31
N VAL A 73 7.62 -13.33 4.52
CA VAL A 73 8.67 -13.00 5.48
C VAL A 73 9.38 -14.25 5.97
N SER A 74 8.67 -15.37 6.23
CA SER A 74 9.26 -16.65 6.60
C SER A 74 10.21 -17.20 5.53
N LYS A 75 9.95 -16.89 4.26
CA LYS A 75 10.83 -17.22 3.13
C LYS A 75 11.93 -16.18 2.89
N LYS A 76 12.05 -15.16 3.76
CA LYS A 76 13.01 -14.03 3.67
C LYS A 76 12.88 -13.20 2.38
N LEU A 77 11.69 -13.14 1.82
CA LEU A 77 11.40 -12.23 0.71
C LEU A 77 11.34 -10.78 1.20
N CYS A 78 11.89 -9.86 0.41
CA CYS A 78 11.67 -8.43 0.63
C CYS A 78 10.29 -8.04 0.06
N VAL A 79 9.39 -7.60 0.93
CA VAL A 79 7.98 -7.35 0.57
C VAL A 79 7.69 -5.86 0.47
N THR A 80 7.13 -5.41 -0.65
CA THR A 80 6.51 -4.09 -0.78
C THR A 80 4.99 -4.25 -0.79
N ILE A 81 4.31 -3.58 0.14
CA ILE A 81 2.85 -3.59 0.23
C ILE A 81 2.33 -2.27 -0.32
N LEU A 82 1.60 -2.30 -1.44
CA LEU A 82 0.94 -1.11 -2.00
C LEU A 82 -0.45 -0.95 -1.40
N SER A 83 -0.56 -0.18 -0.34
CA SER A 83 -1.80 0.02 0.42
C SER A 83 -2.22 1.50 0.41
N ASN A 84 -3.52 1.74 0.47
CA ASN A 84 -4.04 3.10 0.69
C ASN A 84 -3.94 3.54 2.17
N GLY A 85 -3.60 2.65 3.09
CA GLY A 85 -3.38 2.93 4.51
C GLY A 85 -4.64 3.30 5.30
N ASP A 86 -5.79 3.44 4.65
CA ASP A 86 -7.03 3.94 5.27
C ASP A 86 -7.48 3.09 6.47
N ILE A 87 -7.49 1.76 6.32
CA ILE A 87 -7.97 0.86 7.40
C ILE A 87 -7.02 0.79 8.59
N LEU A 88 -5.78 1.23 8.42
CA LEU A 88 -4.77 1.25 9.47
C LEU A 88 -4.98 2.39 10.49
N HIS A 89 -5.97 3.29 10.26
CA HIS A 89 -6.32 4.32 11.24
C HIS A 89 -6.80 3.74 12.58
N LYS A 90 -7.27 2.50 12.59
CA LYS A 90 -7.55 1.73 13.80
C LYS A 90 -6.29 0.96 14.20
N GLU A 91 -5.75 1.25 15.38
CA GLU A 91 -4.56 0.56 15.91
C GLU A 91 -4.76 -0.95 15.97
N SER A 92 -5.98 -1.40 16.32
CA SER A 92 -6.32 -2.83 16.31
C SER A 92 -6.13 -3.51 14.95
N ASN A 93 -6.27 -2.77 13.85
CA ASN A 93 -5.99 -3.32 12.53
C ASN A 93 -4.48 -3.42 12.28
N VAL A 94 -3.68 -2.49 12.78
CA VAL A 94 -2.23 -2.57 12.67
C VAL A 94 -1.72 -3.82 13.39
N HIS A 95 -2.15 -4.03 14.62
CA HIS A 95 -1.84 -5.24 15.37
C HIS A 95 -2.34 -6.50 14.67
N LYS A 96 -3.59 -6.50 14.22
CA LYS A 96 -4.18 -7.65 13.52
C LYS A 96 -3.36 -8.12 12.32
N TYR A 97 -2.77 -7.18 11.56
CA TYR A 97 -2.13 -7.52 10.28
C TYR A 97 -0.61 -7.65 10.37
N PHE A 98 0.03 -7.05 11.39
CA PHE A 98 1.49 -6.95 11.42
C PHE A 98 2.14 -7.49 12.69
N ASP A 99 1.37 -7.87 13.73
CA ASP A 99 1.96 -8.47 14.93
C ASP A 99 2.72 -9.76 14.60
N ASN A 100 3.86 -9.92 15.25
CA ASN A 100 4.78 -11.06 15.12
C ASN A 100 5.44 -11.20 13.73
N ILE A 101 5.32 -10.21 12.85
CA ILE A 101 6.01 -10.18 11.55
C ILE A 101 7.22 -9.24 11.65
N ASP A 102 8.40 -9.72 11.26
CA ASP A 102 9.63 -8.92 11.30
C ASP A 102 9.54 -7.74 10.31
N PRO A 103 9.50 -6.48 10.80
CA PRO A 103 9.35 -5.31 9.95
C PRO A 103 10.56 -5.01 9.05
N SER A 104 11.69 -5.69 9.26
CA SER A 104 12.86 -5.52 8.41
C SER A 104 12.70 -6.12 7.01
N TYR A 105 11.71 -7.00 6.81
CA TYR A 105 11.46 -7.66 5.54
C TYR A 105 10.37 -7.01 4.71
N PHE A 106 9.67 -5.99 5.22
CA PHE A 106 8.61 -5.36 4.43
C PHE A 106 8.56 -3.84 4.58
N ASN A 107 7.99 -3.20 3.57
CA ASN A 107 7.71 -1.76 3.53
C ASN A 107 6.28 -1.54 3.04
N ILE A 108 5.60 -0.56 3.61
CA ILE A 108 4.26 -0.15 3.16
C ILE A 108 4.39 1.12 2.32
N THR A 109 4.03 1.05 1.04
CA THR A 109 3.96 2.22 0.17
C THR A 109 2.52 2.71 0.09
N THR A 110 2.27 3.91 0.58
CA THR A 110 0.93 4.51 0.68
C THR A 110 0.83 5.80 -0.11
N ALA A 111 -0.21 5.92 -0.93
CA ALA A 111 -0.44 7.12 -1.71
C ALA A 111 -1.16 8.19 -0.88
N ILE A 112 -0.51 9.36 -0.70
CA ILE A 112 -1.13 10.61 -0.25
C ILE A 112 -1.09 11.59 -1.41
N HIS A 113 -2.26 12.05 -1.87
CA HIS A 113 -2.37 12.82 -3.10
C HIS A 113 -2.24 14.33 -2.91
N SER A 114 -2.35 14.80 -1.67
CA SER A 114 -2.18 16.21 -1.30
C SER A 114 -1.97 16.36 0.21
N ASP A 115 -1.35 17.47 0.61
CA ASP A 115 -1.33 18.01 1.97
C ASP A 115 -2.69 18.59 2.40
N GLN A 116 -3.61 18.80 1.44
CA GLN A 116 -4.97 19.30 1.67
C GLN A 116 -5.98 18.15 1.70
N PRO A 117 -6.76 18.02 2.79
CA PRO A 117 -7.75 16.94 2.95
C PRO A 117 -8.74 16.85 1.79
N GLU A 118 -9.29 17.98 1.37
CA GLU A 118 -10.33 18.03 0.34
C GLU A 118 -9.81 17.56 -1.02
N LEU A 119 -8.56 17.89 -1.33
CA LEU A 119 -7.95 17.46 -2.59
C LEU A 119 -7.59 15.98 -2.57
N HIS A 120 -7.06 15.47 -1.46
CA HIS A 120 -6.82 14.03 -1.30
C HIS A 120 -8.14 13.24 -1.42
N ASP A 121 -9.16 13.63 -0.67
CA ASP A 121 -10.47 12.96 -0.66
C ASP A 121 -11.14 13.01 -2.04
N ARG A 122 -10.98 14.11 -2.77
CA ARG A 122 -11.44 14.21 -4.16
C ARG A 122 -10.76 13.20 -5.08
N VAL A 123 -9.45 13.02 -4.93
CA VAL A 123 -8.67 12.06 -5.74
C VAL A 123 -9.05 10.62 -5.40
N THR A 124 -9.19 10.29 -4.12
CA THR A 124 -9.55 8.95 -3.65
C THR A 124 -11.02 8.61 -3.84
N GLY A 125 -11.89 9.64 -4.06
CA GLY A 125 -13.34 9.51 -4.15
C GLY A 125 -14.00 9.12 -2.82
N VAL A 126 -13.31 9.31 -1.68
CA VAL A 126 -13.81 8.91 -0.35
C VAL A 126 -13.59 10.02 0.66
N LYS A 127 -14.68 10.62 1.15
CA LYS A 127 -14.65 11.67 2.16
C LYS A 127 -14.00 11.17 3.47
N GLY A 128 -13.06 11.94 4.02
CA GLY A 128 -12.35 11.64 5.25
C GLY A 128 -11.22 10.61 5.08
N SER A 129 -10.92 10.16 3.87
CA SER A 129 -9.82 9.24 3.61
C SER A 129 -8.47 9.86 3.97
N TYR A 130 -8.27 11.16 3.75
CA TYR A 130 -7.06 11.86 4.16
C TYR A 130 -6.73 11.66 5.64
N CYS A 131 -7.67 11.99 6.52
CA CYS A 131 -7.47 11.87 7.95
C CYS A 131 -7.19 10.42 8.39
N ARG A 132 -7.88 9.45 7.78
CA ARG A 132 -7.68 8.04 8.08
C ARG A 132 -6.34 7.53 7.58
N THR A 133 -5.95 7.86 6.35
CA THR A 133 -4.65 7.47 5.77
C THR A 133 -3.49 8.08 6.57
N VAL A 134 -3.55 9.40 6.89
CA VAL A 134 -2.51 10.06 7.69
C VAL A 134 -2.40 9.42 9.07
N LYS A 135 -3.52 9.17 9.75
CA LYS A 135 -3.53 8.48 11.04
C LYS A 135 -3.01 7.05 10.91
N GLY A 136 -3.38 6.34 9.85
CA GLY A 136 -2.93 4.97 9.60
C GLY A 136 -1.41 4.87 9.52
N LEU A 137 -0.76 5.79 8.81
CA LEU A 137 0.70 5.82 8.75
C LEU A 137 1.34 6.16 10.09
N LYS A 138 0.75 7.07 10.87
CA LYS A 138 1.23 7.38 12.22
C LYS A 138 1.18 6.16 13.16
N ASN A 139 0.17 5.31 13.00
CA ASN A 139 0.03 4.09 13.81
C ASN A 139 1.11 3.03 13.49
N LEU A 140 1.85 3.14 12.37
CA LEU A 140 2.97 2.26 12.04
C LEU A 140 4.26 2.62 12.79
N ILE A 141 4.42 3.88 13.20
CA ILE A 141 5.65 4.40 13.79
C ILE A 141 6.04 3.69 15.09
N PRO A 142 5.13 3.48 16.06
CA PRO A 142 5.47 2.78 17.30
C PRO A 142 5.98 1.35 17.09
N LEU A 143 5.51 0.69 16.03
CA LEU A 143 5.91 -0.66 15.66
C LEU A 143 7.16 -0.69 14.76
N ARG A 144 7.75 0.48 14.48
CA ARG A 144 8.92 0.63 13.60
C ARG A 144 8.73 0.01 12.21
N ILE A 145 7.49 -0.06 11.73
CA ILE A 145 7.19 -0.53 10.39
C ILE A 145 7.59 0.57 9.39
N PRO A 146 8.55 0.30 8.48
CA PRO A 146 8.97 1.28 7.49
C PRO A 146 7.86 1.53 6.47
N PHE A 147 7.72 2.80 6.06
CA PHE A 147 6.76 3.16 5.03
C PHE A 147 7.26 4.25 4.08
N THR A 148 6.71 4.23 2.89
CA THR A 148 6.96 5.22 1.84
C THR A 148 5.67 5.97 1.55
N VAL A 149 5.71 7.30 1.65
CA VAL A 149 4.64 8.15 1.13
C VAL A 149 4.87 8.33 -0.37
N LYS A 150 3.88 7.94 -1.18
CA LYS A 150 3.91 8.10 -2.62
C LYS A 150 2.92 9.18 -3.04
N GLN A 151 3.35 10.16 -3.85
CA GLN A 151 2.44 11.10 -4.48
C GLN A 151 2.44 10.90 -5.99
N VAL A 152 1.26 10.67 -6.56
CA VAL A 152 1.05 10.73 -8.01
C VAL A 152 0.83 12.18 -8.41
N ILE A 153 1.77 12.73 -9.18
CA ILE A 153 1.72 14.12 -9.64
C ILE A 153 0.65 14.26 -10.72
N SER A 154 -0.23 15.22 -10.56
CA SER A 154 -1.35 15.51 -11.46
C SER A 154 -1.52 17.02 -11.64
N LYS A 155 -2.39 17.43 -12.57
CA LYS A 155 -2.77 18.84 -12.76
C LYS A 155 -3.37 19.48 -11.49
N TRP A 156 -3.81 18.69 -10.53
CA TRP A 156 -4.45 19.19 -9.32
C TRP A 156 -3.47 19.46 -8.18
N ASN A 157 -2.31 18.80 -8.17
CA ASN A 157 -1.39 18.86 -7.01
C ASN A 157 0.04 19.35 -7.35
N TYR A 158 0.42 19.44 -8.65
CA TYR A 158 1.80 19.76 -9.03
C TYR A 158 2.32 21.09 -8.48
N LYS A 159 1.44 22.09 -8.34
CA LYS A 159 1.81 23.42 -7.81
C LYS A 159 2.08 23.43 -6.32
N ARG A 160 1.70 22.36 -5.61
CA ARG A 160 1.85 22.21 -4.16
C ARG A 160 2.90 21.16 -3.77
N LEU A 161 3.81 20.84 -4.67
CA LEU A 161 4.86 19.88 -4.38
C LEU A 161 5.77 20.32 -3.23
N PRO A 162 6.20 21.59 -3.12
CA PRO A 162 7.01 22.04 -1.98
C PRO A 162 6.28 21.86 -0.66
N GLU A 163 5.03 22.34 -0.56
CA GLU A 163 4.21 22.23 0.64
C GLU A 163 3.91 20.77 1.01
N PHE A 164 3.78 19.91 -0.01
CA PHE A 164 3.60 18.48 0.22
C PHE A 164 4.86 17.82 0.80
N VAL A 165 6.04 18.19 0.34
CA VAL A 165 7.32 17.72 0.90
C VAL A 165 7.45 18.16 2.35
N ASP A 166 7.16 19.43 2.65
CA ASP A 166 7.16 19.96 4.01
C ASP A 166 6.14 19.25 4.91
N PHE A 167 4.96 18.95 4.37
CA PHE A 167 3.93 18.18 5.07
C PHE A 167 4.45 16.78 5.46
N VAL A 168 5.04 16.03 4.52
CA VAL A 168 5.57 14.69 4.79
C VAL A 168 6.67 14.73 5.84
N HIS A 169 7.58 15.70 5.74
CA HIS A 169 8.65 15.88 6.72
C HIS A 169 8.11 16.23 8.11
N ARG A 170 7.14 17.13 8.19
CA ARG A 170 6.54 17.55 9.46
C ARG A 170 5.74 16.43 10.13
N GLU A 171 4.96 15.65 9.35
CA GLU A 171 4.07 14.64 9.91
C GLU A 171 4.79 13.35 10.30
N TYR A 172 5.85 12.99 9.57
CA TYR A 172 6.48 11.68 9.70
C TYR A 172 8.00 11.74 9.97
N GLY A 173 8.66 12.86 9.66
CA GLY A 173 10.10 13.05 9.92
C GLY A 173 10.96 11.94 9.29
N PRO A 174 11.87 11.32 10.07
CA PRO A 174 12.78 10.31 9.56
C PRO A 174 12.11 8.93 9.33
N PHE A 175 10.83 8.77 9.69
CA PHE A 175 10.14 7.49 9.60
C PHE A 175 9.59 7.20 8.20
N ALA A 176 9.49 8.21 7.34
CA ALA A 176 8.94 8.07 5.99
C ALA A 176 9.96 8.34 4.90
N SER A 177 9.98 7.49 3.88
CA SER A 177 10.53 7.84 2.57
C SER A 177 9.46 8.54 1.72
N LEU A 178 9.87 9.39 0.77
CA LEU A 178 8.97 10.07 -0.16
C LEU A 178 9.29 9.68 -1.59
N THR A 179 8.26 9.28 -2.34
CA THR A 179 8.35 9.03 -3.78
C THR A 179 7.37 9.91 -4.53
N LEU A 180 7.87 10.68 -5.47
CA LEU A 180 7.08 11.48 -6.41
C LEU A 180 7.08 10.78 -7.78
N CYS A 181 5.91 10.52 -8.35
CA CYS A 181 5.81 9.88 -9.66
C CYS A 181 4.81 10.60 -10.56
N GLY A 182 5.10 10.66 -11.85
CA GLY A 182 4.16 11.12 -12.86
C GLY A 182 2.95 10.18 -12.97
N MET A 183 1.87 10.71 -13.54
CA MET A 183 0.72 9.89 -13.88
C MET A 183 0.99 9.23 -15.24
N ASP A 184 1.11 7.90 -15.24
CA ASP A 184 1.14 7.14 -16.49
C ASP A 184 -0.29 6.94 -16.97
N PHE A 185 -0.60 7.51 -18.12
CA PHE A 185 -1.81 7.19 -18.85
C PHE A 185 -1.55 5.92 -19.67
N CYS A 186 -1.77 4.77 -19.07
CA CYS A 186 -1.98 3.56 -19.85
C CYS A 186 -3.31 3.73 -20.56
N GLY A 187 -3.27 4.11 -21.84
CA GLY A 187 -4.42 4.33 -22.72
C GLY A 187 -5.33 3.13 -22.89
#